data_26ae37cfc733376fb25d99fa3a43dbb4
#
_entry.id   26ae37cfc733376fb25d99fa3a43dbb4
#
_cell.length_a   1.000
_cell.length_b   1.000
_cell.length_c   1.000
_cell.angle_alpha   90.00
_cell.angle_beta   90.00
_cell.angle_gamma   90.00
#
_symmetry.space_group_name_H-M   'P 1'
#
loop_
_entity.id
_entity.type
_entity.pdbx_description
1 polymer ?
#
loop_
_entity_poly.entity_id
_entity_poly.type
_entity_poly.pdbx_seq_one_letter_code
_entity_poly.pdbx_strand_id
1 'polypeptide(L)'
;MVEDEIIIRNGIKNSINWEMHGYDFVGEASDGELALPMILEKKPDILITDIKMPFMDGLELSEQVKKVLPATKIMILSGYNEFDYAKMAIKIGVTDYLLKPISSEKLLEAVNKVAEEIRKEQSEKEQMNQYAREMQENKEREKFQFFNQVFAGSMPFGECLEQGKQLGIEISAEGYCVILFKIIMIDHPMDYNEDIVSATEDIENLSEQTEKLLWFRRGVEGWGFIVQGAVGEELTARAQTFREDL
;
A
#
# COMPACT_ATOMS: atom_id res chain seq x y z
N MET A 1 -10.59 -11.73 -21.37
CA MET A 1 -11.96 -11.63 -21.94
C MET A 1 -12.66 -12.96 -21.78
N VAL A 2 -13.98 -12.97 -21.44
CA VAL A 2 -14.77 -14.19 -21.26
C VAL A 2 -16.05 -14.08 -22.11
N GLU A 3 -16.25 -15.03 -22.99
CA GLU A 3 -17.32 -15.03 -24.01
C GLU A 3 -17.50 -16.45 -24.54
N ASP A 4 -18.69 -17.01 -24.49
CA ASP A 4 -18.92 -18.39 -24.93
C ASP A 4 -18.96 -18.53 -26.45
N GLU A 5 -19.43 -17.51 -27.16
CA GLU A 5 -19.46 -17.49 -28.62
C GLU A 5 -18.06 -17.26 -29.21
N ILE A 6 -17.43 -18.33 -29.73
CA ILE A 6 -16.07 -18.30 -30.29
C ILE A 6 -15.91 -17.26 -31.42
N ILE A 7 -16.99 -17.00 -32.20
CA ILE A 7 -16.96 -16.02 -33.30
C ILE A 7 -16.85 -14.60 -32.73
N ILE A 8 -17.62 -14.29 -31.70
CA ILE A 8 -17.59 -12.98 -31.02
C ILE A 8 -16.26 -12.79 -30.31
N ARG A 9 -15.81 -13.78 -29.54
CA ARG A 9 -14.54 -13.78 -28.83
C ARG A 9 -13.36 -13.50 -29.74
N ASN A 10 -13.25 -14.29 -30.84
CA ASN A 10 -12.20 -14.09 -31.84
C ASN A 10 -12.36 -12.76 -32.60
N GLY A 11 -13.61 -12.36 -32.87
CA GLY A 11 -13.92 -11.08 -33.51
C GLY A 11 -13.34 -9.92 -32.71
N ILE A 12 -13.65 -9.83 -31.43
CA ILE A 12 -13.16 -8.77 -30.54
C ILE A 12 -11.62 -8.83 -30.41
N LYS A 13 -11.07 -10.02 -30.16
CA LYS A 13 -9.63 -10.21 -30.00
C LYS A 13 -8.83 -9.72 -31.22
N ASN A 14 -9.31 -10.05 -32.44
CA ASN A 14 -8.56 -9.82 -33.68
C ASN A 14 -8.90 -8.48 -34.36
N SER A 15 -10.05 -7.87 -34.05
CA SER A 15 -10.46 -6.60 -34.67
C SER A 15 -9.81 -5.37 -34.03
N ILE A 16 -9.27 -5.51 -32.82
CA ILE A 16 -8.56 -4.45 -32.10
C ILE A 16 -7.09 -4.85 -31.97
N ASN A 17 -6.20 -3.99 -32.41
CA ASN A 17 -4.77 -4.16 -32.13
C ASN A 17 -4.48 -3.63 -30.72
N TRP A 18 -4.66 -4.49 -29.71
CA TRP A 18 -4.51 -4.12 -28.31
C TRP A 18 -3.16 -3.52 -27.97
N GLU A 19 -2.08 -4.12 -28.49
CA GLU A 19 -0.70 -3.66 -28.25
C GLU A 19 -0.45 -2.24 -28.77
N MET A 20 -0.98 -1.91 -29.97
CA MET A 20 -0.88 -0.54 -30.51
C MET A 20 -1.56 0.51 -29.64
N HIS A 21 -2.56 0.10 -28.85
CA HIS A 21 -3.29 0.97 -27.94
C HIS A 21 -2.72 0.90 -26.49
N GLY A 22 -1.61 0.17 -26.28
CA GLY A 22 -0.95 0.06 -24.97
C GLY A 22 -1.62 -0.90 -24.00
N TYR A 23 -2.29 -1.93 -24.52
CA TYR A 23 -2.94 -2.99 -23.75
C TYR A 23 -2.36 -4.35 -24.03
N ASP A 24 -2.12 -5.13 -22.99
CA ASP A 24 -1.76 -6.54 -23.07
C ASP A 24 -3.01 -7.42 -22.97
N PHE A 25 -3.30 -8.19 -24.00
CA PHE A 25 -4.41 -9.15 -23.99
C PHE A 25 -3.96 -10.45 -23.29
N VAL A 26 -4.12 -10.50 -21.96
CA VAL A 26 -3.53 -11.54 -21.09
C VAL A 26 -4.25 -12.88 -21.12
N GLY A 27 -5.50 -12.97 -21.64
CA GLY A 27 -6.18 -14.25 -21.71
C GLY A 27 -7.63 -14.19 -22.17
N GLU A 28 -8.16 -15.35 -22.53
CA GLU A 28 -9.56 -15.55 -22.93
C GLU A 28 -10.10 -16.89 -22.41
N ALA A 29 -11.39 -16.94 -22.14
CA ALA A 29 -12.11 -18.15 -21.74
C ALA A 29 -13.51 -18.19 -22.33
N SER A 30 -14.10 -19.39 -22.37
CA SER A 30 -15.46 -19.62 -22.90
C SER A 30 -16.57 -19.50 -21.86
N ASP A 31 -16.22 -19.54 -20.58
CA ASP A 31 -17.14 -19.48 -19.45
C ASP A 31 -16.46 -19.00 -18.18
N GLY A 32 -17.24 -18.75 -17.13
CA GLY A 32 -16.74 -18.24 -15.88
C GLY A 32 -15.90 -19.23 -15.07
N GLU A 33 -16.19 -20.56 -15.15
CA GLU A 33 -15.44 -21.57 -14.41
C GLU A 33 -14.01 -21.71 -14.95
N LEU A 34 -13.83 -21.67 -16.25
CA LEU A 34 -12.50 -21.65 -16.88
C LEU A 34 -11.79 -20.31 -16.72
N ALA A 35 -12.54 -19.21 -16.69
CA ALA A 35 -11.98 -17.87 -16.54
C ALA A 35 -11.42 -17.61 -15.15
N LEU A 36 -12.12 -18.03 -14.09
CA LEU A 36 -11.80 -17.63 -12.73
C LEU A 36 -10.37 -18.01 -12.29
N PRO A 37 -9.86 -19.24 -12.48
CA PRO A 37 -8.48 -19.59 -12.14
C PRO A 37 -7.46 -18.73 -12.90
N MET A 38 -7.69 -18.49 -14.19
CA MET A 38 -6.83 -17.67 -15.04
C MET A 38 -6.81 -16.19 -14.57
N ILE A 39 -7.96 -15.65 -14.18
CA ILE A 39 -8.09 -14.29 -13.67
C ILE A 39 -7.32 -14.15 -12.34
N LEU A 40 -7.43 -15.14 -11.45
CA LEU A 40 -6.71 -15.14 -10.17
C LEU A 40 -5.20 -15.23 -10.34
N GLU A 41 -4.73 -15.98 -11.35
CA GLU A 41 -3.31 -16.09 -11.70
C GLU A 41 -2.79 -14.81 -12.35
N LYS A 42 -3.49 -14.31 -13.39
CA LYS A 42 -3.02 -13.19 -14.22
C LYS A 42 -3.29 -11.83 -13.61
N LYS A 43 -4.28 -11.71 -12.70
CA LYS A 43 -4.70 -10.48 -12.04
C LYS A 43 -4.88 -9.30 -13.02
N PRO A 44 -5.74 -9.43 -14.02
CA PRO A 44 -5.89 -8.38 -15.04
C PRO A 44 -6.46 -7.09 -14.44
N ASP A 45 -6.05 -5.95 -14.99
CA ASP A 45 -6.62 -4.66 -14.62
C ASP A 45 -8.07 -4.51 -15.09
N ILE A 46 -8.38 -5.06 -16.29
CA ILE A 46 -9.69 -5.00 -16.91
C ILE A 46 -10.16 -6.41 -17.28
N LEU A 47 -11.35 -6.77 -16.83
CA LEU A 47 -12.08 -7.96 -17.22
C LEU A 47 -13.26 -7.55 -18.11
N ILE A 48 -13.35 -8.11 -19.31
CA ILE A 48 -14.51 -7.99 -20.19
C ILE A 48 -15.20 -9.33 -20.23
N THR A 49 -16.49 -9.40 -19.87
CA THR A 49 -17.25 -10.65 -19.82
C THR A 49 -18.64 -10.50 -20.43
N ASP A 50 -19.12 -11.54 -21.12
CA ASP A 50 -20.55 -11.67 -21.41
C ASP A 50 -21.30 -12.03 -20.13
N ILE A 51 -22.62 -11.82 -20.12
CA ILE A 51 -23.51 -12.25 -19.04
C ILE A 51 -23.86 -13.72 -19.20
N LYS A 52 -24.44 -14.09 -20.35
CA LYS A 52 -24.99 -15.42 -20.55
C LYS A 52 -23.95 -16.38 -21.07
N MET A 53 -23.40 -17.14 -20.16
CA MET A 53 -22.43 -18.20 -20.46
C MET A 53 -22.82 -19.48 -19.73
N PRO A 54 -22.44 -20.66 -20.27
CA PRO A 54 -22.70 -21.94 -19.59
C PRO A 54 -21.89 -22.01 -18.26
N PHE A 55 -22.34 -22.88 -17.35
CA PHE A 55 -21.76 -23.21 -16.06
C PHE A 55 -21.76 -22.02 -15.08
N MET A 56 -20.89 -21.06 -15.23
CA MET A 56 -20.83 -19.83 -14.45
C MET A 56 -21.07 -18.62 -15.34
N ASP A 57 -22.11 -17.86 -15.07
CA ASP A 57 -22.45 -16.66 -15.82
C ASP A 57 -21.53 -15.48 -15.48
N GLY A 58 -21.57 -14.41 -16.31
CA GLY A 58 -20.69 -13.25 -16.14
C GLY A 58 -20.96 -12.41 -14.89
N LEU A 59 -22.18 -12.45 -14.33
CA LEU A 59 -22.50 -11.75 -13.09
C LEU A 59 -21.96 -12.51 -11.89
N GLU A 60 -22.10 -13.83 -11.87
CA GLU A 60 -21.52 -14.68 -10.83
C GLU A 60 -19.98 -14.60 -10.84
N LEU A 61 -19.38 -14.69 -12.03
CA LEU A 61 -17.94 -14.48 -12.21
C LEU A 61 -17.51 -13.11 -11.68
N SER A 62 -18.25 -12.05 -12.04
CA SER A 62 -17.95 -10.69 -11.58
C SER A 62 -17.99 -10.55 -10.06
N GLU A 63 -18.98 -11.17 -9.42
CA GLU A 63 -19.10 -11.15 -7.96
C GLU A 63 -17.91 -11.85 -7.28
N GLN A 64 -17.50 -13.03 -7.80
CA GLN A 64 -16.35 -13.75 -7.26
C GLN A 64 -15.05 -12.99 -7.47
N VAL A 65 -14.83 -12.42 -8.65
CA VAL A 65 -13.64 -11.61 -8.95
C VAL A 65 -13.57 -10.38 -8.05
N LYS A 66 -14.67 -9.65 -7.85
CA LYS A 66 -14.71 -8.47 -6.98
C LYS A 66 -14.39 -8.78 -5.51
N LYS A 67 -14.75 -9.97 -5.01
CA LYS A 67 -14.42 -10.41 -3.64
C LYS A 67 -12.91 -10.61 -3.44
N VAL A 68 -12.20 -11.11 -4.45
CA VAL A 68 -10.77 -11.48 -4.34
C VAL A 68 -9.86 -10.42 -4.94
N LEU A 69 -10.27 -9.80 -6.04
CA LEU A 69 -9.54 -8.78 -6.79
C LEU A 69 -10.39 -7.50 -6.92
N PRO A 70 -10.64 -6.75 -5.85
CA PRO A 70 -11.52 -5.59 -5.86
C PRO A 70 -11.05 -4.46 -6.78
N ALA A 71 -9.76 -4.41 -7.09
CA ALA A 71 -9.16 -3.42 -7.99
C ALA A 71 -9.45 -3.69 -9.47
N THR A 72 -9.71 -4.95 -9.85
CA THR A 72 -10.04 -5.31 -11.24
C THR A 72 -11.30 -4.59 -11.67
N LYS A 73 -11.23 -3.81 -12.74
CA LYS A 73 -12.38 -3.16 -13.36
C LYS A 73 -13.09 -4.16 -14.25
N ILE A 74 -14.42 -4.26 -14.11
CA ILE A 74 -15.22 -5.24 -14.84
C ILE A 74 -16.13 -4.52 -15.82
N MET A 75 -16.09 -4.94 -17.07
CA MET A 75 -16.94 -4.47 -18.15
C MET A 75 -17.82 -5.64 -18.64
N ILE A 76 -19.12 -5.46 -18.65
CA ILE A 76 -20.07 -6.46 -19.12
C ILE A 76 -20.47 -6.14 -20.55
N LEU A 77 -20.42 -7.15 -21.43
CA LEU A 77 -21.03 -7.13 -22.75
C LEU A 77 -22.34 -7.91 -22.68
N SER A 78 -23.47 -7.32 -23.07
CA SER A 78 -24.76 -7.99 -23.02
C SER A 78 -25.53 -7.82 -24.31
N GLY A 79 -26.10 -8.91 -24.81
CA GLY A 79 -27.06 -8.89 -25.93
C GLY A 79 -28.47 -8.54 -25.50
N TYR A 80 -28.73 -8.40 -24.23
CA TYR A 80 -30.04 -8.24 -23.65
C TYR A 80 -30.19 -6.90 -22.94
N ASN A 81 -31.21 -6.16 -23.31
CA ASN A 81 -31.60 -4.93 -22.64
C ASN A 81 -32.52 -5.28 -21.45
N GLU A 82 -32.08 -6.23 -20.61
CA GLU A 82 -32.80 -6.64 -19.41
C GLU A 82 -32.38 -5.77 -18.23
N PHE A 83 -33.32 -4.96 -17.77
CA PHE A 83 -33.13 -4.04 -16.64
C PHE A 83 -32.59 -4.73 -15.37
N ASP A 84 -33.00 -5.98 -15.14
CA ASP A 84 -32.62 -6.74 -13.99
C ASP A 84 -31.12 -7.07 -13.97
N TYR A 85 -30.51 -7.40 -15.11
CA TYR A 85 -29.08 -7.65 -15.21
C TYR A 85 -28.26 -6.38 -14.96
N ALA A 86 -28.68 -5.25 -15.52
CA ALA A 86 -28.03 -3.97 -15.27
C ALA A 86 -28.08 -3.59 -13.78
N LYS A 87 -29.22 -3.84 -13.12
CA LYS A 87 -29.36 -3.60 -11.67
C LYS A 87 -28.47 -4.51 -10.83
N MET A 88 -28.31 -5.77 -11.22
CA MET A 88 -27.38 -6.70 -10.56
C MET A 88 -25.93 -6.28 -10.77
N ALA A 89 -25.54 -5.92 -12.00
CA ALA A 89 -24.22 -5.43 -12.33
C ALA A 89 -23.81 -4.21 -11.48
N ILE A 90 -24.73 -3.25 -11.30
CA ILE A 90 -24.50 -2.09 -10.42
C ILE A 90 -24.26 -2.52 -8.97
N LYS A 91 -25.03 -3.47 -8.44
CA LYS A 91 -24.86 -3.97 -7.06
C LYS A 91 -23.52 -4.66 -6.84
N ILE A 92 -23.02 -5.36 -7.86
CA ILE A 92 -21.71 -6.04 -7.84
C ILE A 92 -20.56 -5.02 -7.92
N GLY A 93 -20.81 -3.82 -8.44
CA GLY A 93 -19.80 -2.80 -8.68
C GLY A 93 -19.07 -3.01 -10.01
N VAL A 94 -19.80 -3.45 -11.04
CA VAL A 94 -19.31 -3.48 -12.41
C VAL A 94 -19.03 -2.06 -12.90
N THR A 95 -17.92 -1.89 -13.60
CA THR A 95 -17.44 -0.56 -14.00
C THR A 95 -18.20 -0.01 -15.20
N ASP A 96 -18.51 -0.87 -16.18
CA ASP A 96 -19.25 -0.48 -17.37
C ASP A 96 -20.15 -1.60 -17.88
N TYR A 97 -21.26 -1.24 -18.55
CA TYR A 97 -22.24 -2.16 -19.09
C TYR A 97 -22.55 -1.78 -20.54
N LEU A 98 -22.12 -2.61 -21.47
CA LEU A 98 -22.16 -2.35 -22.91
C LEU A 98 -23.14 -3.28 -23.61
N LEU A 99 -23.92 -2.74 -24.52
CA LEU A 99 -24.91 -3.52 -25.29
C LEU A 99 -24.34 -4.05 -26.62
N LYS A 100 -24.50 -5.32 -26.87
CA LYS A 100 -24.28 -5.96 -28.20
C LYS A 100 -25.41 -5.63 -29.17
N PRO A 101 -25.13 -5.41 -30.49
CA PRO A 101 -23.80 -5.47 -31.10
C PRO A 101 -22.99 -4.22 -30.83
N ILE A 102 -21.68 -4.40 -30.47
CA ILE A 102 -20.78 -3.31 -30.24
C ILE A 102 -19.67 -3.30 -31.30
N SER A 103 -19.36 -2.14 -31.85
CA SER A 103 -18.21 -2.01 -32.77
C SER A 103 -16.90 -2.00 -32.02
N SER A 104 -15.80 -2.38 -32.71
CA SER A 104 -14.45 -2.37 -32.13
C SER A 104 -14.05 -0.99 -31.62
N GLU A 105 -14.43 0.07 -32.34
CA GLU A 105 -14.14 1.45 -31.96
C GLU A 105 -14.84 1.82 -30.64
N LYS A 106 -16.13 1.48 -30.50
CA LYS A 106 -16.88 1.75 -29.26
C LYS A 106 -16.37 0.95 -28.08
N LEU A 107 -15.99 -0.31 -28.30
CA LEU A 107 -15.42 -1.13 -27.26
C LEU A 107 -14.06 -0.55 -26.81
N LEU A 108 -13.21 -0.17 -27.77
CA LEU A 108 -11.91 0.45 -27.45
C LEU A 108 -12.07 1.78 -26.73
N GLU A 109 -13.05 2.61 -27.12
CA GLU A 109 -13.37 3.86 -26.43
C GLU A 109 -13.77 3.61 -24.96
N ALA A 110 -14.62 2.61 -24.72
CA ALA A 110 -15.02 2.22 -23.37
C ALA A 110 -13.84 1.69 -22.54
N VAL A 111 -12.96 0.86 -23.13
CA VAL A 111 -11.74 0.37 -22.49
C VAL A 111 -10.80 1.51 -22.16
N ASN A 112 -10.59 2.46 -23.08
CA ASN A 112 -9.77 3.64 -22.84
C ASN A 112 -10.27 4.47 -21.65
N LYS A 113 -11.58 4.68 -21.55
CA LYS A 113 -12.20 5.39 -20.43
C LYS A 113 -11.91 4.69 -19.10
N VAL A 114 -12.10 3.37 -19.04
CA VAL A 114 -11.81 2.58 -17.83
C VAL A 114 -10.30 2.61 -17.48
N ALA A 115 -9.44 2.55 -18.50
CA ALA A 115 -8.00 2.64 -18.30
C ALA A 115 -7.57 4.02 -17.78
N GLU A 116 -8.21 5.10 -18.21
CA GLU A 116 -7.97 6.44 -17.65
C GLU A 116 -8.39 6.53 -16.19
N GLU A 117 -9.53 5.93 -15.82
CA GLU A 117 -9.95 5.84 -14.42
C GLU A 117 -8.91 5.08 -13.56
N ILE A 118 -8.39 3.94 -14.04
CA ILE A 118 -7.34 3.17 -13.36
C ILE A 118 -6.08 4.02 -13.17
N ARG A 119 -5.60 4.68 -14.21
CA ARG A 119 -4.38 5.54 -14.14
C ARG A 119 -4.57 6.68 -13.15
N LYS A 120 -5.74 7.28 -13.13
CA LYS A 120 -6.07 8.36 -12.18
C LYS A 120 -6.06 7.84 -10.73
N GLU A 121 -6.74 6.72 -10.46
CA GLU A 121 -6.74 6.10 -9.13
C GLU A 121 -5.34 5.72 -8.65
N GLN A 122 -4.50 5.17 -9.55
CA GLN A 122 -3.11 4.84 -9.26
C GLN A 122 -2.27 6.09 -8.93
N SER A 123 -2.40 7.15 -9.75
CA SER A 123 -1.69 8.41 -9.54
C SER A 123 -2.08 9.08 -8.21
N GLU A 124 -3.38 9.10 -7.89
CA GLU A 124 -3.88 9.64 -6.61
C GLU A 124 -3.33 8.84 -5.41
N LYS A 125 -3.29 7.52 -5.53
CA LYS A 125 -2.72 6.64 -4.50
C LYS A 125 -1.21 6.84 -4.32
N GLU A 126 -0.47 6.97 -5.43
CA GLU A 126 0.97 7.26 -5.40
C GLU A 126 1.26 8.61 -4.74
N GLN A 127 0.50 9.65 -5.10
CA GLN A 127 0.61 10.97 -4.47
C GLN A 127 0.32 10.91 -2.97
N MET A 128 -0.73 10.21 -2.57
CA MET A 128 -1.07 10.05 -1.14
C MET A 128 0.06 9.34 -0.38
N ASN A 129 0.61 8.28 -0.96
CA ASN A 129 1.74 7.56 -0.37
C ASN A 129 2.99 8.43 -0.27
N GLN A 130 3.25 9.27 -1.28
CA GLN A 130 4.36 10.22 -1.26
C GLN A 130 4.17 11.26 -0.15
N TYR A 131 2.99 11.86 -0.04
CA TYR A 131 2.68 12.79 1.05
C TYR A 131 2.83 12.16 2.43
N ALA A 132 2.37 10.92 2.58
CA ALA A 132 2.52 10.21 3.86
C ALA A 132 4.00 10.00 4.23
N ARG A 133 4.85 9.65 3.25
CA ARG A 133 6.31 9.52 3.46
C ARG A 133 6.95 10.85 3.82
N GLU A 134 6.65 11.91 3.06
CA GLU A 134 7.19 13.25 3.32
C GLU A 134 6.79 13.76 4.72
N MET A 135 5.54 13.54 5.13
CA MET A 135 5.09 13.89 6.48
C MET A 135 5.82 13.10 7.57
N GLN A 136 6.05 11.80 7.33
CA GLN A 136 6.79 10.97 8.27
C GLN A 136 8.25 11.43 8.38
N GLU A 137 8.93 11.66 7.27
CA GLU A 137 10.31 12.16 7.24
C GLU A 137 10.45 13.52 7.92
N ASN A 138 9.47 14.42 7.72
CA ASN A 138 9.47 15.72 8.39
C ASN A 138 9.30 15.57 9.90
N LYS A 139 8.40 14.71 10.37
CA LYS A 139 8.24 14.43 11.80
C LYS A 139 9.53 13.88 12.43
N GLU A 140 10.19 12.95 11.76
CA GLU A 140 11.46 12.39 12.25
C GLU A 140 12.57 13.47 12.30
N ARG A 141 12.61 14.35 11.29
CA ARG A 141 13.55 15.48 11.26
C ARG A 141 13.28 16.48 12.39
N GLU A 142 12.02 16.81 12.65
CA GLU A 142 11.62 17.69 13.74
C GLU A 142 11.97 17.08 15.10
N LYS A 143 11.69 15.79 15.30
CA LYS A 143 12.11 15.07 16.52
C LYS A 143 13.65 15.10 16.69
N PHE A 144 14.37 14.83 15.62
CA PHE A 144 15.84 14.86 15.65
C PHE A 144 16.37 16.25 16.03
N GLN A 145 15.85 17.32 15.41
CA GLN A 145 16.24 18.69 15.73
C GLN A 145 15.91 19.04 17.19
N PHE A 146 14.73 18.69 17.64
CA PHE A 146 14.30 18.88 19.01
C PHE A 146 15.27 18.22 20.00
N PHE A 147 15.56 16.92 19.85
CA PHE A 147 16.48 16.22 20.74
C PHE A 147 17.90 16.77 20.70
N ASN A 148 18.40 17.18 19.53
CA ASN A 148 19.70 17.83 19.44
C ASN A 148 19.77 19.14 20.23
N GLN A 149 18.71 19.96 20.20
CA GLN A 149 18.65 21.20 20.99
C GLN A 149 18.57 20.91 22.49
N VAL A 150 17.79 19.90 22.88
CA VAL A 150 17.69 19.42 24.27
C VAL A 150 19.08 18.97 24.77
N PHE A 151 19.80 18.13 24.01
CA PHE A 151 21.11 17.64 24.41
C PHE A 151 22.21 18.69 24.37
N ALA A 152 22.10 19.67 23.45
CA ALA A 152 23.03 20.79 23.42
C ALA A 152 22.82 21.77 24.60
N GLY A 153 21.74 21.59 25.37
CA GLY A 153 21.36 22.55 26.43
C GLY A 153 21.03 23.94 25.91
N SER A 154 20.68 24.03 24.60
CA SER A 154 20.40 25.31 23.92
C SER A 154 18.96 25.76 24.07
N MET A 155 18.09 24.91 24.64
CA MET A 155 16.66 25.18 24.81
C MET A 155 16.30 25.29 26.31
N PRO A 156 15.60 26.36 26.73
CA PRO A 156 15.08 26.45 28.10
C PRO A 156 14.08 25.34 28.40
N PHE A 157 14.05 24.86 29.64
CA PHE A 157 13.21 23.72 30.06
C PHE A 157 11.71 23.91 29.76
N GLY A 158 11.17 25.13 29.97
CA GLY A 158 9.78 25.44 29.66
C GLY A 158 9.45 25.30 28.17
N GLU A 159 10.39 25.71 27.30
CA GLU A 159 10.26 25.57 25.86
C GLU A 159 10.38 24.09 25.42
N CYS A 160 11.24 23.31 26.05
CA CYS A 160 11.32 21.86 25.85
C CYS A 160 9.97 21.17 26.11
N LEU A 161 9.28 21.51 27.20
CA LEU A 161 7.99 20.95 27.54
C LEU A 161 6.91 21.30 26.50
N GLU A 162 6.91 22.54 26.03
CA GLU A 162 5.91 23.01 25.05
C GLU A 162 6.16 22.39 23.67
N GLN A 163 7.37 22.41 23.15
CA GLN A 163 7.72 21.78 21.88
C GLN A 163 7.55 20.26 21.92
N GLY A 164 7.98 19.61 23.01
CA GLY A 164 7.77 18.18 23.20
C GLY A 164 6.30 17.82 23.10
N LYS A 165 5.40 18.59 23.76
CA LYS A 165 3.97 18.38 23.68
C LYS A 165 3.42 18.55 22.26
N GLN A 166 3.90 19.54 21.49
CA GLN A 166 3.51 19.73 20.09
C GLN A 166 3.93 18.56 19.20
N LEU A 167 5.09 17.97 19.47
CA LEU A 167 5.61 16.78 18.75
C LEU A 167 5.02 15.46 19.26
N GLY A 168 4.13 15.51 20.29
CA GLY A 168 3.58 14.31 20.93
C GLY A 168 4.60 13.55 21.77
N ILE A 169 5.65 14.22 22.24
CA ILE A 169 6.73 13.65 23.04
C ILE A 169 6.50 14.06 24.51
N GLU A 170 6.25 13.10 25.39
CA GLU A 170 6.15 13.34 26.81
C GLU A 170 7.54 13.28 27.45
N ILE A 171 8.10 14.45 27.73
CA ILE A 171 9.45 14.57 28.33
C ILE A 171 9.44 14.85 29.84
N SER A 172 8.28 14.83 30.49
CA SER A 172 8.19 15.07 31.94
C SER A 172 8.52 13.80 32.71
N ALA A 173 9.67 13.76 33.37
CA ALA A 173 10.07 12.69 34.27
C ALA A 173 10.96 13.24 35.40
N GLU A 174 11.11 12.48 36.50
CA GLU A 174 12.00 12.82 37.59
C GLU A 174 13.48 12.63 37.27
N GLY A 175 13.77 11.66 36.38
CA GLY A 175 15.13 11.35 35.97
C GLY A 175 15.21 10.78 34.55
N TYR A 176 16.37 10.92 33.95
CA TYR A 176 16.67 10.49 32.60
C TYR A 176 17.98 9.74 32.53
N CYS A 177 18.00 8.66 31.72
CA CYS A 177 19.24 8.02 31.32
C CYS A 177 19.33 8.02 29.79
N VAL A 178 20.46 8.49 29.26
CA VAL A 178 20.68 8.58 27.81
C VAL A 178 21.57 7.42 27.36
N ILE A 179 21.14 6.70 26.33
CA ILE A 179 21.89 5.65 25.67
C ILE A 179 22.14 6.05 24.23
N LEU A 180 23.35 6.00 23.76
CA LEU A 180 23.72 6.19 22.37
C LEU A 180 24.14 4.84 21.78
N PHE A 181 23.51 4.45 20.70
CA PHE A 181 23.74 3.18 20.06
C PHE A 181 24.07 3.35 18.58
N LYS A 182 25.03 2.58 18.08
CA LYS A 182 25.45 2.59 16.69
C LYS A 182 25.79 1.17 16.22
N ILE A 183 25.24 0.76 15.10
CA ILE A 183 25.68 -0.45 14.40
C ILE A 183 26.96 -0.13 13.63
N ILE A 184 28.01 -0.93 13.84
CA ILE A 184 29.28 -0.81 13.12
C ILE A 184 29.55 -2.13 12.41
N MET A 185 29.67 -2.09 11.08
CA MET A 185 30.08 -3.24 10.29
C MET A 185 31.60 -3.34 10.25
N ILE A 186 32.13 -4.53 10.54
CA ILE A 186 33.56 -4.75 10.63
C ILE A 186 34.17 -5.19 9.30
N ASP A 187 33.42 -5.92 8.46
CA ASP A 187 34.00 -6.62 7.30
C ASP A 187 33.66 -6.09 5.90
N HIS A 188 32.57 -5.34 5.68
CA HIS A 188 32.23 -4.77 4.36
C HIS A 188 31.48 -3.44 4.48
N PRO A 189 32.15 -2.29 4.38
CA PRO A 189 31.52 -0.99 4.64
C PRO A 189 30.59 -0.45 3.52
N MET A 190 30.40 -1.19 2.43
CA MET A 190 29.65 -0.71 1.26
C MET A 190 28.44 -1.58 0.82
N ASP A 191 28.25 -2.77 1.36
CA ASP A 191 27.10 -3.58 1.04
C ASP A 191 25.92 -3.22 1.96
N TYR A 192 24.83 -2.72 1.34
CA TYR A 192 23.52 -2.62 1.96
C TYR A 192 23.03 -4.06 2.19
N ASN A 193 23.32 -4.58 3.37
CA ASN A 193 23.03 -5.95 3.71
C ASN A 193 21.61 -6.03 4.31
N GLU A 194 20.84 -7.03 3.91
CA GLU A 194 19.52 -7.34 4.50
C GLU A 194 19.58 -7.42 6.03
N ASP A 195 20.74 -7.83 6.59
CA ASP A 195 20.99 -7.90 8.02
C ASP A 195 20.92 -6.54 8.73
N ILE A 196 21.39 -5.43 8.10
CA ILE A 196 21.28 -4.09 8.69
C ILE A 196 19.85 -3.60 8.70
N VAL A 197 19.10 -3.88 7.64
CA VAL A 197 17.70 -3.49 7.54
C VAL A 197 16.91 -4.23 8.62
N SER A 198 17.11 -5.54 8.75
CA SER A 198 16.47 -6.33 9.79
C SER A 198 16.82 -5.86 11.20
N ALA A 199 18.13 -5.65 11.49
CA ALA A 199 18.56 -5.14 12.79
C ALA A 199 18.01 -3.74 13.10
N THR A 200 17.85 -2.89 12.08
CA THR A 200 17.25 -1.57 12.24
C THR A 200 15.77 -1.68 12.62
N GLU A 201 15.03 -2.54 11.94
CA GLU A 201 13.61 -2.80 12.22
C GLU A 201 13.42 -3.41 13.61
N ASP A 202 14.31 -4.33 14.02
CA ASP A 202 14.26 -4.95 15.35
C ASP A 202 14.48 -3.94 16.45
N ILE A 203 15.49 -3.04 16.31
CA ILE A 203 15.75 -1.96 17.26
C ILE A 203 14.56 -1.01 17.38
N GLU A 204 13.94 -0.63 16.28
CA GLU A 204 12.78 0.27 16.28
C GLU A 204 11.55 -0.39 16.90
N ASN A 205 11.27 -1.63 16.57
CA ASN A 205 10.20 -2.42 17.18
C ASN A 205 10.38 -2.57 18.69
N LEU A 206 11.58 -2.91 19.14
CA LEU A 206 11.93 -2.99 20.57
C LEU A 206 11.68 -1.63 21.25
N SER A 207 12.10 -0.55 20.60
CA SER A 207 11.98 0.80 21.14
C SER A 207 10.54 1.27 21.26
N GLU A 208 9.67 0.91 20.29
CA GLU A 208 8.24 1.23 20.31
C GLU A 208 7.48 0.44 21.38
N GLN A 209 7.92 -0.77 21.71
CA GLN A 209 7.29 -1.63 22.72
C GLN A 209 7.76 -1.29 24.14
N THR A 210 8.85 -0.53 24.29
CA THR A 210 9.42 -0.22 25.60
C THR A 210 8.74 1.01 26.21
N GLU A 211 8.07 0.82 27.33
CA GLU A 211 7.41 1.91 28.06
C GLU A 211 8.39 2.95 28.62
N LYS A 212 8.01 4.23 28.57
CA LYS A 212 8.80 5.36 29.09
C LYS A 212 10.18 5.45 28.45
N LEU A 213 10.29 5.05 27.19
CA LEU A 213 11.44 5.23 26.33
C LEU A 213 11.12 6.24 25.25
N LEU A 214 11.94 7.26 25.12
CA LEU A 214 11.94 8.13 23.95
C LEU A 214 13.13 7.77 23.08
N TRP A 215 12.95 7.71 21.78
CA TRP A 215 14.01 7.39 20.86
C TRP A 215 13.95 8.25 19.59
N PHE A 216 15.09 8.40 18.94
CA PHE A 216 15.24 9.15 17.71
C PHE A 216 16.46 8.67 16.92
N ARG A 217 16.35 8.73 15.59
CA ARG A 217 17.49 8.44 14.71
C ARG A 217 18.46 9.61 14.66
N ARG A 218 19.76 9.31 14.71
CA ARG A 218 20.86 10.26 14.56
C ARG A 218 21.53 10.16 13.17
N GLY A 219 20.79 9.74 12.16
CA GLY A 219 21.29 9.50 10.81
C GLY A 219 22.38 8.42 10.82
N VAL A 220 23.53 8.71 10.23
CA VAL A 220 24.68 7.78 10.18
C VAL A 220 25.35 7.55 11.55
N GLU A 221 25.00 8.33 12.56
CA GLU A 221 25.54 8.20 13.93
C GLU A 221 24.75 7.18 14.78
N GLY A 222 23.69 6.57 14.25
CA GLY A 222 22.89 5.54 14.93
C GLY A 222 21.63 6.08 15.61
N TRP A 223 21.36 5.64 16.83
CA TRP A 223 20.16 5.98 17.60
C TRP A 223 20.51 6.65 18.93
N GLY A 224 19.62 7.52 19.38
CA GLY A 224 19.62 8.05 20.73
C GLY A 224 18.37 7.57 21.46
N PHE A 225 18.54 7.06 22.68
CA PHE A 225 17.48 6.60 23.54
C PHE A 225 17.51 7.39 24.85
N ILE A 226 16.32 7.76 25.34
CA ILE A 226 16.15 8.42 26.63
C ILE A 226 15.20 7.57 27.45
N VAL A 227 15.75 6.86 28.43
CA VAL A 227 14.98 6.11 29.42
C VAL A 227 14.51 7.09 30.50
N GLN A 228 13.21 7.11 30.76
CA GLN A 228 12.57 7.97 31.75
C GLN A 228 12.18 7.16 33.00
N GLY A 229 12.31 7.77 34.19
CA GLY A 229 11.91 7.12 35.43
C GLY A 229 12.15 7.98 36.66
N ALA A 230 11.87 7.39 37.81
CA ALA A 230 12.24 7.97 39.08
C ALA A 230 13.80 7.90 39.32
N VAL A 231 14.34 8.93 39.91
CA VAL A 231 15.79 8.97 40.17
C VAL A 231 16.19 7.87 41.19
N GLY A 232 17.14 7.01 40.83
CA GLY A 232 17.64 5.97 41.71
C GLY A 232 17.98 4.66 40.99
N GLU A 233 18.01 3.58 41.78
CA GLU A 233 18.36 2.24 41.28
C GLU A 233 17.40 1.72 40.20
N GLU A 234 16.11 2.09 40.27
CA GLU A 234 15.10 1.68 39.31
C GLU A 234 15.41 2.22 37.91
N LEU A 235 15.73 3.50 37.75
CA LEU A 235 16.08 4.09 36.46
C LEU A 235 17.35 3.46 35.87
N THR A 236 18.33 3.21 36.72
CA THR A 236 19.58 2.58 36.31
C THR A 236 19.36 1.13 35.85
N ALA A 237 18.57 0.37 36.59
CA ALA A 237 18.22 -1.00 36.24
C ALA A 237 17.46 -1.08 34.90
N ARG A 238 16.48 -0.20 34.69
CA ARG A 238 15.73 -0.13 33.43
C ARG A 238 16.62 0.20 32.23
N ALA A 239 17.50 1.18 32.38
CA ALA A 239 18.48 1.54 31.36
C ALA A 239 19.43 0.40 31.03
N GLN A 240 19.81 -0.37 32.06
CA GLN A 240 20.71 -1.51 31.94
C GLN A 240 20.00 -2.69 31.21
N THR A 241 18.77 -3.00 31.57
CA THR A 241 17.96 -4.02 30.90
C THR A 241 17.77 -3.65 29.42
N PHE A 242 17.34 -2.44 29.13
CA PHE A 242 17.16 -2.02 27.73
C PHE A 242 18.45 -2.09 26.91
N ARG A 243 19.60 -1.76 27.52
CA ARG A 243 20.92 -1.90 26.86
C ARG A 243 21.30 -3.35 26.59
N GLU A 244 20.85 -4.28 27.42
CA GLU A 244 21.13 -5.73 27.26
C GLU A 244 20.20 -6.34 26.19
N ASP A 245 19.03 -5.74 25.96
CA ASP A 245 18.06 -6.15 24.93
C ASP A 245 18.40 -5.61 23.53
N LEU A 246 19.24 -4.54 23.43
CA LEU A 246 19.77 -3.97 22.18
C LEU A 246 20.90 -4.82 21.59
#